data_a0fabb1a5af907d37d27db526901208d
#
_entry.id   a0fabb1a5af907d37d27db526901208d
#
_cell.length_a   1.000
_cell.length_b   1.000
_cell.length_c   1.000
_cell.angle_alpha   90.00
_cell.angle_beta   90.00
_cell.angle_gamma   90.00
#
_symmetry.space_group_name_H-M   'P 1'
#
loop_
_entity.id
_entity.type
_entity.pdbx_description
1 polymer ?
#
loop_
_entity_poly.entity_id
_entity_poly.type
_entity_poly.pdbx_seq_one_letter_code
_entity_poly.pdbx_strand_id
1 'polypeptide(L)'
;MRALSLTVVKIGGNVIDDEARLQAFLAGFVALPGAKILVHGGGKLATQLATRLGVEQRLIEGRRVTDSETLRIVVMVYGGWINKQITASLHALGCPAIGVCGADGDLLRAHKRRRTGVDFGWVGDIDAVNIAQLDRWIGQGLAPVVAPISHDGAGQLLNTNADTIAQEIAQAMSTAFAVNLIYSFEKSGVLLDINDDDSRIPALTESKYQELKAAQVITAGMIPKLDNAFAALHKGVRKVIIGPAEKLSELAAGRSGTAITLDDD
;
A
#
# COMPACT_ATOMS: atom_id res chain seq x y z
N MET A 1 2.98 -14.24 -25.78
CA MET A 1 2.90 -12.77 -25.68
C MET A 1 3.52 -12.39 -24.32
N ARG A 2 4.43 -11.41 -24.26
CA ARG A 2 4.89 -10.90 -22.95
C ARG A 2 3.70 -10.22 -22.27
N ALA A 3 3.37 -10.63 -21.06
CA ALA A 3 2.36 -9.94 -20.25
C ALA A 3 2.75 -8.46 -20.09
N LEU A 4 1.79 -7.56 -20.21
CA LEU A 4 2.02 -6.12 -19.97
C LEU A 4 2.51 -5.92 -18.53
N SER A 5 3.51 -5.06 -18.35
CA SER A 5 4.06 -4.77 -17.01
C SER A 5 3.15 -3.80 -16.27
N LEU A 6 2.86 -4.11 -15.01
CA LEU A 6 2.13 -3.25 -14.07
C LEU A 6 2.96 -3.04 -12.82
N THR A 7 3.08 -1.80 -12.36
CA THR A 7 3.71 -1.49 -11.08
C THR A 7 2.65 -1.01 -10.08
N VAL A 8 2.47 -1.74 -8.99
CA VAL A 8 1.65 -1.31 -7.85
C VAL A 8 2.59 -0.70 -6.81
N VAL A 9 2.36 0.55 -6.46
CA VAL A 9 3.20 1.27 -5.48
C VAL A 9 2.35 1.63 -4.27
N LYS A 10 2.83 1.28 -3.08
CA LYS A 10 2.23 1.72 -1.82
C LYS A 10 3.10 2.80 -1.20
N ILE A 11 2.53 3.98 -0.95
CA ILE A 11 3.20 5.10 -0.27
C ILE A 11 2.86 5.15 1.22
N GLY A 12 3.88 5.31 2.06
CA GLY A 12 3.75 5.44 3.52
C GLY A 12 3.23 6.82 3.97
N GLY A 13 2.67 6.88 5.19
CA GLY A 13 2.06 8.08 5.75
C GLY A 13 3.03 9.25 5.89
N ASN A 14 4.26 9.01 6.34
CA ASN A 14 5.24 10.08 6.59
C ASN A 14 5.69 10.82 5.32
N VAL A 15 5.60 10.18 4.15
CA VAL A 15 5.85 10.86 2.87
C VAL A 15 4.66 11.75 2.50
N ILE A 16 3.43 11.32 2.83
CA ILE A 16 2.20 12.08 2.56
C ILE A 16 2.11 13.33 3.44
N ASP A 17 2.65 13.26 4.65
CA ASP A 17 2.60 14.35 5.63
C ASP A 17 3.62 15.46 5.36
N ASP A 18 4.56 15.27 4.43
CA ASP A 18 5.57 16.22 4.00
C ASP A 18 5.36 16.55 2.51
N GLU A 19 4.99 17.80 2.23
CA GLU A 19 4.64 18.24 0.88
C GLU A 19 5.80 18.09 -0.11
N ALA A 20 7.03 18.44 0.30
CA ALA A 20 8.21 18.36 -0.56
C ALA A 20 8.55 16.89 -0.89
N ARG A 21 8.49 16.01 0.10
CA ARG A 21 8.68 14.56 -0.10
C ARG A 21 7.58 13.96 -0.98
N LEU A 22 6.34 14.36 -0.77
CA LEU A 22 5.22 13.91 -1.59
C LEU A 22 5.42 14.32 -3.06
N GLN A 23 5.76 15.57 -3.32
CA GLN A 23 6.01 16.05 -4.69
C GLN A 23 7.17 15.31 -5.37
N ALA A 24 8.29 15.11 -4.68
CA ALA A 24 9.42 14.33 -5.19
C ALA A 24 9.04 12.87 -5.49
N PHE A 25 8.27 12.25 -4.58
CA PHE A 25 7.75 10.90 -4.79
C PHE A 25 6.82 10.81 -6.00
N LEU A 26 5.87 11.74 -6.15
CA LEU A 26 4.93 11.77 -7.27
C LEU A 26 5.65 11.98 -8.61
N ALA A 27 6.67 12.83 -8.67
CA ALA A 27 7.52 12.95 -9.85
C ALA A 27 8.21 11.62 -10.19
N GLY A 28 8.74 10.90 -9.20
CA GLY A 28 9.28 9.55 -9.37
C GLY A 28 8.22 8.54 -9.84
N PHE A 29 6.99 8.63 -9.32
CA PHE A 29 5.88 7.77 -9.74
C PHE A 29 5.48 8.04 -11.20
N VAL A 30 5.42 9.29 -11.62
CA VAL A 30 5.15 9.65 -13.02
C VAL A 30 6.20 9.07 -13.96
N ALA A 31 7.47 9.11 -13.56
CA ALA A 31 8.59 8.59 -14.35
C ALA A 31 8.65 7.06 -14.48
N LEU A 32 7.85 6.30 -13.69
CA LEU A 32 7.78 4.85 -13.83
C LEU A 32 7.23 4.46 -15.20
N PRO A 33 7.84 3.49 -15.90
CA PRO A 33 7.36 3.04 -17.20
C PRO A 33 6.11 2.15 -17.07
N GLY A 34 5.27 2.17 -18.08
CA GLY A 34 4.11 1.28 -18.22
C GLY A 34 2.94 1.63 -17.30
N ALA A 35 2.05 0.65 -17.14
CA ALA A 35 0.88 0.78 -16.28
C ALA A 35 1.28 0.85 -14.80
N LYS A 36 0.56 1.68 -14.03
CA LYS A 36 0.88 1.88 -12.62
C LYS A 36 -0.36 2.18 -11.79
N ILE A 37 -0.36 1.69 -10.56
CA ILE A 37 -1.40 1.94 -9.54
C ILE A 37 -0.71 2.47 -8.30
N LEU A 38 -1.26 3.53 -7.70
CA LEU A 38 -0.79 4.08 -6.43
C LEU A 38 -1.79 3.76 -5.32
N VAL A 39 -1.33 3.14 -4.25
CA VAL A 39 -2.12 2.93 -3.02
C VAL A 39 -1.52 3.81 -1.92
N HIS A 40 -2.34 4.63 -1.29
CA HIS A 40 -1.85 5.54 -0.27
C HIS A 40 -2.37 5.22 1.12
N GLY A 41 -1.65 5.68 2.15
CA GLY A 41 -2.09 5.70 3.54
C GLY A 41 -2.67 7.05 3.94
N GLY A 42 -2.46 7.46 5.21
CA GLY A 42 -2.90 8.75 5.73
C GLY A 42 -3.24 8.74 7.23
N GLY A 43 -2.81 7.70 7.94
CA GLY A 43 -3.20 7.47 9.33
C GLY A 43 -2.87 8.63 10.28
N LYS A 44 -1.75 9.34 10.07
CA LYS A 44 -1.33 10.45 10.91
C LYS A 44 -2.27 11.66 10.75
N LEU A 45 -2.59 12.04 9.51
CA LEU A 45 -3.55 13.12 9.25
C LEU A 45 -4.94 12.80 9.80
N ALA A 46 -5.40 11.55 9.69
CA ALA A 46 -6.66 11.12 10.28
C ALA A 46 -6.63 11.22 11.82
N THR A 47 -5.50 10.84 12.46
CA THR A 47 -5.33 11.02 13.91
C THR A 47 -5.35 12.49 14.30
N GLN A 48 -4.65 13.36 13.58
CA GLN A 48 -4.63 14.79 13.85
C GLN A 48 -6.04 15.41 13.74
N LEU A 49 -6.80 15.05 12.71
CA LEU A 49 -8.18 15.53 12.57
C LEU A 49 -9.09 15.01 13.70
N ALA A 50 -8.98 13.71 14.05
CA ALA A 50 -9.74 13.11 15.14
C ALA A 50 -9.45 13.82 16.48
N THR A 51 -8.19 14.08 16.80
CA THR A 51 -7.80 14.82 17.99
C THR A 51 -8.42 16.23 18.02
N ARG A 52 -8.38 16.94 16.88
CA ARG A 52 -9.01 18.28 16.78
C ARG A 52 -10.52 18.26 16.96
N LEU A 53 -11.18 17.16 16.60
CA LEU A 53 -12.63 16.95 16.76
C LEU A 53 -12.99 16.31 18.10
N GLY A 54 -12.02 16.04 18.98
CA GLY A 54 -12.26 15.39 20.27
C GLY A 54 -12.63 13.91 20.18
N VAL A 55 -12.31 13.25 19.05
CA VAL A 55 -12.58 11.82 18.86
C VAL A 55 -11.35 11.02 19.26
N GLU A 56 -11.48 10.20 20.30
CA GLU A 56 -10.40 9.35 20.79
C GLU A 56 -10.00 8.30 19.76
N GLN A 57 -8.70 8.12 19.58
CA GLN A 57 -8.16 7.15 18.62
C GLN A 57 -7.46 6.01 19.36
N ARG A 58 -7.88 4.78 19.06
CA ARG A 58 -7.31 3.56 19.62
C ARG A 58 -6.64 2.74 18.53
N LEU A 59 -5.38 2.34 18.78
CA LEU A 59 -4.64 1.43 17.92
C LEU A 59 -4.35 0.12 18.66
N ILE A 60 -4.53 -1.00 17.97
CA ILE A 60 -4.18 -2.33 18.46
C ILE A 60 -3.28 -2.97 17.42
N GLU A 61 -2.05 -3.32 17.80
CA GLU A 61 -1.03 -3.88 16.90
C GLU A 61 -0.85 -3.04 15.61
N GLY A 62 -0.80 -1.71 15.77
CA GLY A 62 -0.65 -0.77 14.66
C GLY A 62 -1.89 -0.59 13.78
N ARG A 63 -3.01 -1.23 14.10
CA ARG A 63 -4.29 -1.12 13.38
C ARG A 63 -5.26 -0.24 14.15
N ARG A 64 -5.90 0.67 13.45
CA ARG A 64 -6.89 1.60 14.02
C ARG A 64 -8.20 0.87 14.32
N VAL A 65 -8.61 0.85 15.58
CA VAL A 65 -9.99 0.50 15.94
C VAL A 65 -10.90 1.57 15.34
N THR A 66 -11.90 1.17 14.60
CA THR A 66 -12.67 2.08 13.76
C THR A 66 -14.16 1.99 14.12
N ASP A 67 -14.60 2.80 15.07
CA ASP A 67 -16.01 3.04 15.33
C ASP A 67 -16.64 3.92 14.23
N SER A 68 -17.92 4.26 14.35
CA SER A 68 -18.63 5.01 13.31
C SER A 68 -18.09 6.43 13.13
N GLU A 69 -17.69 7.11 14.22
CA GLU A 69 -17.12 8.46 14.12
C GLU A 69 -15.70 8.42 13.53
N THR A 70 -14.89 7.47 13.96
CA THR A 70 -13.57 7.24 13.38
C THR A 70 -13.66 6.88 11.89
N LEU A 71 -14.67 6.07 11.50
CA LEU A 71 -14.89 5.74 10.09
C LEU A 71 -15.19 7.00 9.26
N ARG A 72 -16.06 7.89 9.74
CA ARG A 72 -16.35 9.16 9.06
C ARG A 72 -15.09 9.99 8.86
N ILE A 73 -14.25 10.09 9.88
CA ILE A 73 -12.98 10.84 9.81
C ILE A 73 -12.04 10.22 8.77
N VAL A 74 -11.84 8.90 8.78
CA VAL A 74 -10.95 8.25 7.83
C VAL A 74 -11.47 8.36 6.40
N VAL A 75 -12.79 8.30 6.18
CA VAL A 75 -13.38 8.51 4.86
C VAL A 75 -13.13 9.94 4.36
N MET A 76 -13.37 10.95 5.19
CA MET A 76 -13.12 12.36 4.84
C MET A 76 -11.64 12.59 4.54
N VAL A 77 -10.73 12.06 5.36
CA VAL A 77 -9.29 12.29 5.21
C VAL A 77 -8.72 11.46 4.05
N TYR A 78 -9.00 10.17 4.00
CA TYR A 78 -8.39 9.29 3.00
C TYR A 78 -9.03 9.47 1.63
N GLY A 79 -10.35 9.31 1.52
CA GLY A 79 -11.08 9.36 0.25
C GLY A 79 -11.30 10.79 -0.27
N GLY A 80 -11.48 11.73 0.65
CA GLY A 80 -11.67 13.14 0.33
C GLY A 80 -10.34 13.88 0.13
N TRP A 81 -9.65 14.21 1.22
CA TRP A 81 -8.51 15.11 1.16
C TRP A 81 -7.28 14.49 0.47
N ILE A 82 -6.70 13.43 1.04
CA ILE A 82 -5.42 12.88 0.57
C ILE A 82 -5.54 12.35 -0.86
N ASN A 83 -6.57 11.55 -1.12
CA ASN A 83 -6.79 10.95 -2.43
C ASN A 83 -6.90 12.00 -3.54
N LYS A 84 -7.69 13.06 -3.30
CA LYS A 84 -7.92 14.10 -4.30
C LYS A 84 -6.72 15.02 -4.46
N GLN A 85 -5.99 15.31 -3.38
CA GLN A 85 -4.74 16.08 -3.45
C GLN A 85 -3.68 15.33 -4.29
N ILE A 86 -3.45 14.03 -4.02
CA ILE A 86 -2.52 13.21 -4.82
C ILE A 86 -2.94 13.17 -6.28
N THR A 87 -4.23 12.95 -6.55
CA THR A 87 -4.76 12.88 -7.92
C THR A 87 -4.55 14.20 -8.66
N ALA A 88 -4.85 15.33 -8.04
CA ALA A 88 -4.65 16.65 -8.61
C ALA A 88 -3.16 16.94 -8.89
N SER A 89 -2.27 16.56 -7.95
CA SER A 89 -0.82 16.70 -8.14
C SER A 89 -0.29 15.86 -9.30
N LEU A 90 -0.79 14.63 -9.48
CA LEU A 90 -0.43 13.79 -10.63
C LEU A 90 -0.86 14.41 -11.95
N HIS A 91 -2.06 15.00 -12.02
CA HIS A 91 -2.50 15.74 -13.21
C HIS A 91 -1.60 16.95 -13.51
N ALA A 92 -1.19 17.71 -12.48
CA ALA A 92 -0.26 18.81 -12.63
C ALA A 92 1.12 18.38 -13.16
N LEU A 93 1.53 17.14 -12.87
CA LEU A 93 2.74 16.52 -13.40
C LEU A 93 2.54 15.84 -14.77
N GLY A 94 1.38 16.01 -15.42
CA GLY A 94 1.08 15.44 -16.73
C GLY A 94 0.76 13.94 -16.72
N CYS A 95 0.45 13.35 -15.55
CA CYS A 95 0.03 11.96 -15.43
C CYS A 95 -1.48 11.87 -15.29
N PRO A 96 -2.22 11.35 -16.29
CA PRO A 96 -3.64 11.13 -16.16
C PRO A 96 -3.90 10.13 -15.02
N ALA A 97 -4.71 10.53 -14.04
CA ALA A 97 -4.97 9.74 -12.85
C ALA A 97 -6.45 9.78 -12.46
N ILE A 98 -6.90 8.75 -11.77
CA ILE A 98 -8.23 8.68 -11.18
C ILE A 98 -8.14 8.34 -9.70
N GLY A 99 -8.63 9.23 -8.84
CA GLY A 99 -8.67 9.00 -7.40
C GLY A 99 -9.93 8.26 -6.99
N VAL A 100 -9.75 7.06 -6.42
CA VAL A 100 -10.83 6.12 -6.08
C VAL A 100 -10.64 5.51 -4.70
N CYS A 101 -11.70 4.91 -4.18
CA CYS A 101 -11.70 3.97 -3.04
C CYS A 101 -12.38 2.66 -3.44
N GLY A 102 -12.51 1.73 -2.52
CA GLY A 102 -13.13 0.43 -2.79
C GLY A 102 -14.58 0.48 -3.25
N ALA A 103 -15.33 1.52 -2.87
CA ALA A 103 -16.72 1.69 -3.29
C ALA A 103 -16.88 2.19 -4.74
N ASP A 104 -15.82 2.86 -5.28
CA ASP A 104 -15.86 3.37 -6.63
C ASP A 104 -15.75 2.22 -7.65
N GLY A 105 -16.78 2.03 -8.44
CA GLY A 105 -16.83 0.94 -9.42
C GLY A 105 -16.81 -0.46 -8.80
N ASP A 106 -17.24 -0.61 -7.54
CA ASP A 106 -17.20 -1.88 -6.79
C ASP A 106 -15.79 -2.49 -6.78
N LEU A 107 -14.79 -1.62 -6.52
CA LEU A 107 -13.38 -1.97 -6.69
C LEU A 107 -12.86 -2.97 -5.67
N LEU A 108 -13.19 -2.77 -4.37
CA LEU A 108 -12.69 -3.58 -3.26
C LEU A 108 -13.83 -4.00 -2.35
N ARG A 109 -14.29 -5.24 -2.47
CA ARG A 109 -15.22 -5.85 -1.52
C ARG A 109 -14.48 -6.45 -0.35
N ALA A 110 -15.06 -6.31 0.85
CA ALA A 110 -14.48 -6.77 2.10
C ALA A 110 -15.57 -7.16 3.08
N HIS A 111 -15.25 -8.05 4.00
CA HIS A 111 -16.08 -8.28 5.18
C HIS A 111 -15.52 -7.57 6.40
N LYS A 112 -16.38 -7.29 7.38
CA LYS A 112 -15.95 -6.76 8.68
C LYS A 112 -15.00 -7.76 9.35
N ARG A 113 -13.81 -7.27 9.75
CA ARG A 113 -12.79 -8.10 10.43
C ARG A 113 -13.35 -8.71 11.70
N ARG A 114 -13.17 -10.02 11.85
CA ARG A 114 -13.51 -10.77 13.04
C ARG A 114 -12.24 -11.37 13.63
N ARG A 115 -11.95 -11.02 14.89
CA ARG A 115 -10.85 -11.61 15.67
C ARG A 115 -11.33 -11.92 17.07
N THR A 116 -11.08 -13.12 17.56
CA THR A 116 -11.45 -13.54 18.91
C THR A 116 -10.85 -12.59 19.95
N GLY A 117 -11.68 -12.08 20.85
CA GLY A 117 -11.28 -11.19 21.95
C GLY A 117 -11.05 -9.73 21.59
N VAL A 118 -11.14 -9.33 20.30
CA VAL A 118 -10.94 -7.94 19.89
C VAL A 118 -11.97 -7.51 18.84
N ASP A 119 -12.80 -6.52 19.15
CA ASP A 119 -13.63 -5.83 18.13
C ASP A 119 -12.86 -4.63 17.57
N PHE A 120 -12.49 -4.71 16.30
CA PHE A 120 -11.86 -3.63 15.57
C PHE A 120 -12.86 -2.60 15.00
N GLY A 121 -14.18 -2.78 15.22
CA GLY A 121 -15.21 -1.93 14.63
C GLY A 121 -15.32 -2.14 13.11
N TRP A 122 -15.43 -1.05 12.37
CA TRP A 122 -15.58 -1.04 10.91
C TRP A 122 -14.24 -1.18 10.18
N VAL A 123 -13.47 -2.19 10.55
CA VAL A 123 -12.25 -2.59 9.81
C VAL A 123 -12.59 -3.72 8.86
N GLY A 124 -12.11 -3.60 7.61
CA GLY A 124 -12.34 -4.58 6.54
C GLY A 124 -11.15 -5.50 6.28
N ASP A 125 -11.44 -6.75 5.96
CA ASP A 125 -10.55 -7.71 5.31
C ASP A 125 -11.06 -7.94 3.89
N ILE A 126 -10.18 -7.82 2.89
CA ILE A 126 -10.55 -7.86 1.46
C ILE A 126 -10.96 -9.28 1.07
N ASP A 127 -12.11 -9.39 0.41
CA ASP A 127 -12.64 -10.62 -0.17
C ASP A 127 -12.44 -10.69 -1.68
N ALA A 128 -12.55 -9.54 -2.36
CA ALA A 128 -12.43 -9.48 -3.81
C ALA A 128 -11.94 -8.11 -4.31
N VAL A 129 -11.17 -8.17 -5.40
CA VAL A 129 -10.72 -7.01 -6.18
C VAL A 129 -11.36 -7.07 -7.56
N ASN A 130 -11.98 -5.98 -8.02
CA ASN A 130 -12.55 -5.88 -9.35
C ASN A 130 -11.48 -5.62 -10.41
N ILE A 131 -10.85 -6.69 -10.88
CA ILE A 131 -9.78 -6.66 -11.88
C ILE A 131 -10.26 -5.98 -13.17
N ALA A 132 -11.49 -6.28 -13.63
CA ALA A 132 -12.04 -5.72 -14.86
C ALA A 132 -12.18 -4.20 -14.79
N GLN A 133 -12.47 -3.65 -13.62
CA GLN A 133 -12.55 -2.21 -13.43
C GLN A 133 -11.18 -1.54 -13.44
N LEU A 134 -10.16 -2.15 -12.79
CA LEU A 134 -8.77 -1.66 -12.85
C LEU A 134 -8.22 -1.72 -14.28
N ASP A 135 -8.43 -2.84 -14.98
CA ASP A 135 -7.99 -3.03 -16.37
C ASP A 135 -8.61 -1.98 -17.30
N ARG A 136 -9.90 -1.66 -17.10
CA ARG A 136 -10.60 -0.62 -17.88
C ARG A 136 -9.96 0.76 -17.68
N TRP A 137 -9.66 1.17 -16.44
CA TRP A 137 -9.02 2.46 -16.18
C TRP A 137 -7.61 2.51 -16.74
N ILE A 138 -6.83 1.45 -16.54
CA ILE A 138 -5.47 1.32 -17.09
C ILE A 138 -5.51 1.35 -18.64
N GLY A 139 -6.44 0.64 -19.24
CA GLY A 139 -6.63 0.64 -20.70
C GLY A 139 -7.03 1.99 -21.29
N GLN A 140 -7.61 2.88 -20.48
CA GLN A 140 -7.86 4.29 -20.82
C GLN A 140 -6.65 5.20 -20.56
N GLY A 141 -5.51 4.66 -20.16
CA GLY A 141 -4.31 5.43 -19.83
C GLY A 141 -4.34 6.12 -18.46
N LEU A 142 -5.30 5.78 -17.60
CA LEU A 142 -5.40 6.36 -16.26
C LEU A 142 -4.56 5.58 -15.26
N ALA A 143 -3.92 6.29 -14.34
CA ALA A 143 -3.28 5.71 -13.16
C ALA A 143 -4.26 5.75 -11.97
N PRO A 144 -4.80 4.61 -11.50
CA PRO A 144 -5.64 4.58 -10.30
C PRO A 144 -4.86 4.97 -9.05
N VAL A 145 -5.43 5.90 -8.26
CA VAL A 145 -4.95 6.29 -6.93
C VAL A 145 -5.96 5.79 -5.92
N VAL A 146 -5.60 4.76 -5.15
CA VAL A 146 -6.54 4.01 -4.31
C VAL A 146 -6.41 4.42 -2.85
N ALA A 147 -7.50 4.92 -2.28
CA ALA A 147 -7.61 5.20 -0.86
C ALA A 147 -7.92 3.92 -0.05
N PRO A 148 -7.44 3.81 1.22
CA PRO A 148 -7.60 2.60 2.02
C PRO A 148 -8.98 2.46 2.66
N ILE A 149 -10.01 2.49 1.81
CA ILE A 149 -11.41 2.31 2.13
C ILE A 149 -11.97 1.23 1.23
N SER A 150 -12.60 0.21 1.80
CA SER A 150 -13.36 -0.84 1.11
C SER A 150 -14.84 -0.77 1.46
N HIS A 151 -15.65 -1.69 0.96
CA HIS A 151 -17.07 -1.79 1.31
C HIS A 151 -17.52 -3.25 1.37
N ASP A 152 -18.64 -3.52 2.04
CA ASP A 152 -19.16 -4.87 2.25
C ASP A 152 -20.13 -5.37 1.16
N GLY A 153 -20.41 -4.55 0.16
CA GLY A 153 -21.40 -4.84 -0.87
C GLY A 153 -22.87 -4.63 -0.42
N ALA A 154 -23.10 -4.31 0.86
CA ALA A 154 -24.42 -4.06 1.45
C ALA A 154 -24.62 -2.58 1.85
N GLY A 155 -23.70 -1.70 1.46
CA GLY A 155 -23.76 -0.26 1.72
C GLY A 155 -22.89 0.25 2.86
N GLN A 156 -22.17 -0.62 3.56
CA GLN A 156 -21.28 -0.25 4.64
C GLN A 156 -19.84 -0.06 4.14
N LEU A 157 -19.23 1.10 4.40
CA LEU A 157 -17.81 1.35 4.19
C LEU A 157 -16.98 0.74 5.32
N LEU A 158 -15.77 0.32 4.98
CA LEU A 158 -14.83 -0.29 5.91
C LEU A 158 -13.44 0.35 5.75
N ASN A 159 -12.77 0.61 6.88
CA ASN A 159 -11.39 1.05 6.91
C ASN A 159 -10.47 -0.16 6.70
N THR A 160 -9.62 -0.14 5.68
CA THR A 160 -8.73 -1.26 5.36
C THR A 160 -7.28 -0.81 5.37
N ASN A 161 -6.37 -1.70 5.78
CA ASN A 161 -4.94 -1.39 5.80
C ASN A 161 -4.42 -1.22 4.36
N ALA A 162 -3.70 -0.10 4.11
CA ALA A 162 -3.19 0.22 2.78
C ALA A 162 -2.15 -0.78 2.26
N ASP A 163 -1.31 -1.38 3.13
CA ASP A 163 -0.36 -2.43 2.72
C ASP A 163 -1.11 -3.68 2.25
N THR A 164 -2.20 -4.04 2.94
CA THR A 164 -3.09 -5.14 2.53
C THR A 164 -3.77 -4.84 1.18
N ILE A 165 -4.32 -3.64 0.99
CA ILE A 165 -4.93 -3.27 -0.30
C ILE A 165 -3.92 -3.35 -1.44
N ALA A 166 -2.70 -2.84 -1.26
CA ALA A 166 -1.67 -2.91 -2.28
C ALA A 166 -1.30 -4.35 -2.64
N GLN A 167 -1.21 -5.22 -1.63
CA GLN A 167 -0.99 -6.65 -1.81
C GLN A 167 -2.13 -7.32 -2.58
N GLU A 168 -3.37 -7.13 -2.15
CA GLU A 168 -4.54 -7.77 -2.78
C GLU A 168 -4.74 -7.29 -4.23
N ILE A 169 -4.52 -6.00 -4.52
CA ILE A 169 -4.52 -5.48 -5.88
C ILE A 169 -3.40 -6.13 -6.70
N ALA A 170 -2.17 -6.19 -6.17
CA ALA A 170 -1.04 -6.77 -6.88
C ALA A 170 -1.27 -8.26 -7.20
N GLN A 171 -1.78 -9.03 -6.25
CA GLN A 171 -2.12 -10.45 -6.42
C GLN A 171 -3.23 -10.63 -7.46
N ALA A 172 -4.33 -9.88 -7.35
CA ALA A 172 -5.44 -10.00 -8.29
C ALA A 172 -5.00 -9.67 -9.72
N MET A 173 -4.24 -8.59 -9.90
CA MET A 173 -3.77 -8.15 -11.20
C MET A 173 -2.68 -9.07 -11.79
N SER A 174 -1.99 -9.89 -10.99
CA SER A 174 -0.97 -10.82 -11.48
C SER A 174 -1.52 -11.92 -12.41
N THR A 175 -2.84 -12.13 -12.41
CA THR A 175 -3.51 -13.02 -13.35
C THR A 175 -3.52 -12.51 -14.80
N ALA A 176 -3.38 -11.19 -14.99
CA ALA A 176 -3.43 -10.54 -16.30
C ALA A 176 -2.15 -9.78 -16.68
N PHE A 177 -1.34 -9.38 -15.68
CA PHE A 177 -0.15 -8.56 -15.86
C PHE A 177 1.09 -9.20 -15.21
N ALA A 178 2.28 -8.81 -15.68
CA ALA A 178 3.52 -9.02 -14.95
C ALA A 178 3.65 -7.93 -13.87
N VAL A 179 3.22 -8.23 -12.65
CA VAL A 179 3.08 -7.23 -11.57
C VAL A 179 4.36 -7.13 -10.74
N ASN A 180 4.83 -5.90 -10.56
CA ASN A 180 5.82 -5.54 -9.53
C ASN A 180 5.09 -4.78 -8.41
N LEU A 181 5.34 -5.16 -7.15
CA LEU A 181 4.82 -4.48 -5.97
C LEU A 181 5.95 -3.74 -5.26
N ILE A 182 5.79 -2.44 -5.03
CA ILE A 182 6.76 -1.61 -4.32
C ILE A 182 6.12 -1.07 -3.06
N TYR A 183 6.68 -1.45 -1.90
CA TYR A 183 6.39 -0.81 -0.61
C TYR A 183 7.41 0.30 -0.37
N SER A 184 6.95 1.54 -0.52
CA SER A 184 7.74 2.74 -0.33
C SER A 184 7.58 3.26 1.09
N PHE A 185 8.70 3.50 1.79
CA PHE A 185 8.73 3.99 3.16
C PHE A 185 10.02 4.78 3.48
N GLU A 186 10.40 4.95 4.76
CA GLU A 186 11.47 5.88 5.19
C GLU A 186 12.87 5.27 5.20
N LYS A 187 12.95 3.94 5.42
CA LYS A 187 14.24 3.26 5.54
C LYS A 187 14.79 2.82 4.19
N SER A 188 16.09 2.63 4.12
CA SER A 188 16.80 2.20 2.91
C SER A 188 16.38 0.81 2.39
N GLY A 189 15.71 0.00 3.22
CA GLY A 189 15.22 -1.35 2.92
C GLY A 189 14.97 -2.12 4.20
N VAL A 190 15.08 -3.45 4.14
CA VAL A 190 15.16 -4.31 5.32
C VAL A 190 16.58 -4.23 5.88
N LEU A 191 16.70 -3.86 7.16
CA LEU A 191 17.97 -3.66 7.84
C LEU A 191 18.26 -4.80 8.81
N LEU A 192 19.51 -5.18 8.96
CA LEU A 192 19.98 -6.07 10.02
C LEU A 192 20.02 -5.35 11.37
N ASP A 193 20.36 -4.06 11.36
CA ASP A 193 20.28 -3.16 12.52
C ASP A 193 19.44 -1.93 12.15
N ILE A 194 18.35 -1.70 12.87
CA ILE A 194 17.43 -0.59 12.63
C ILE A 194 18.06 0.80 12.72
N ASN A 195 19.20 0.90 13.44
CA ASN A 195 19.94 2.15 13.65
C ASN A 195 21.08 2.34 12.63
N ASP A 196 21.36 1.34 11.80
CA ASP A 196 22.41 1.38 10.78
C ASP A 196 21.81 1.19 9.38
N ASP A 197 21.67 2.28 8.62
CA ASP A 197 21.12 2.26 7.26
C ASP A 197 22.04 1.53 6.25
N ASP A 198 23.34 1.33 6.58
CA ASP A 198 24.29 0.57 5.77
C ASP A 198 24.14 -0.94 5.98
N SER A 199 23.45 -1.38 7.03
CA SER A 199 23.11 -2.78 7.29
C SER A 199 21.99 -3.34 6.38
N ARG A 200 21.62 -2.62 5.32
CA ARG A 200 20.57 -2.99 4.38
C ARG A 200 20.85 -4.33 3.68
N ILE A 201 19.86 -5.21 3.70
CA ILE A 201 19.86 -6.47 2.96
C ILE A 201 19.41 -6.18 1.51
N PRO A 202 20.26 -6.37 0.49
CA PRO A 202 19.88 -6.09 -0.90
C PRO A 202 18.80 -7.03 -1.44
N ALA A 203 18.88 -8.32 -1.10
CA ALA A 203 17.93 -9.36 -1.46
C ALA A 203 17.62 -10.24 -0.24
N LEU A 204 16.33 -10.52 -0.01
CA LEU A 204 15.87 -11.31 1.12
C LEU A 204 14.99 -12.44 0.61
N THR A 205 15.49 -13.68 0.77
CA THR A 205 14.74 -14.90 0.47
C THR A 205 13.85 -15.29 1.64
N GLU A 206 12.89 -16.18 1.38
CA GLU A 206 11.95 -16.63 2.41
C GLU A 206 12.65 -17.38 3.54
N SER A 207 13.58 -18.29 3.23
CA SER A 207 14.37 -19.02 4.22
C SER A 207 15.19 -18.06 5.10
N LYS A 208 15.85 -17.06 4.49
CA LYS A 208 16.62 -16.07 5.23
C LYS A 208 15.72 -15.18 6.10
N TYR A 209 14.53 -14.84 5.61
CA TYR A 209 13.54 -14.12 6.43
C TYR A 209 13.14 -14.90 7.66
N GLN A 210 12.83 -16.21 7.53
CA GLN A 210 12.45 -17.04 8.67
C GLN A 210 13.59 -17.15 9.70
N GLU A 211 14.83 -17.29 9.24
CA GLU A 211 16.03 -17.27 10.10
C GLU A 211 16.13 -15.97 10.90
N LEU A 212 16.07 -14.82 10.22
CA LEU A 212 16.19 -13.50 10.85
C LEU A 212 15.00 -13.17 11.78
N LYS A 213 13.79 -13.67 11.44
CA LYS A 213 12.59 -13.54 12.27
C LYS A 213 12.74 -14.36 13.56
N ALA A 214 13.22 -15.60 13.47
CA ALA A 214 13.49 -16.45 14.63
C ALA A 214 14.60 -15.89 15.53
N ALA A 215 15.63 -15.29 14.95
CA ALA A 215 16.71 -14.60 15.65
C ALA A 215 16.31 -13.23 16.22
N GLN A 216 15.06 -12.78 16.03
CA GLN A 216 14.53 -11.49 16.48
C GLN A 216 15.31 -10.26 15.92
N VAL A 217 15.98 -10.42 14.79
CA VAL A 217 16.67 -9.34 14.08
C VAL A 217 15.68 -8.42 13.38
N ILE A 218 14.62 -9.01 12.78
CA ILE A 218 13.58 -8.24 12.10
C ILE A 218 12.65 -7.58 13.13
N THR A 219 12.50 -6.26 13.02
CA THR A 219 11.62 -5.51 13.93
C THR A 219 10.15 -5.90 13.78
N ALA A 220 9.40 -5.86 14.88
CA ALA A 220 7.98 -6.23 14.90
C ALA A 220 7.13 -5.49 13.86
N GLY A 221 7.44 -4.22 13.57
CA GLY A 221 6.73 -3.42 12.54
C GLY A 221 7.02 -3.85 11.09
N MET A 222 8.15 -4.53 10.84
CA MET A 222 8.51 -5.01 9.50
C MET A 222 7.92 -6.40 9.21
N ILE A 223 7.70 -7.23 10.23
CA ILE A 223 7.18 -8.59 10.08
C ILE A 223 5.89 -8.65 9.24
N PRO A 224 4.83 -7.87 9.53
CA PRO A 224 3.61 -7.92 8.72
C PRO A 224 3.82 -7.51 7.26
N LYS A 225 4.79 -6.62 6.98
CA LYS A 225 5.11 -6.22 5.60
C LYS A 225 5.80 -7.33 4.84
N LEU A 226 6.73 -8.04 5.49
CA LEU A 226 7.44 -9.16 4.89
C LEU A 226 6.52 -10.37 4.72
N ASP A 227 5.67 -10.69 5.71
CA ASP A 227 4.65 -11.74 5.58
C ASP A 227 3.74 -11.45 4.37
N ASN A 228 3.27 -10.19 4.20
CA ASN A 228 2.48 -9.76 3.04
C ASN A 228 3.27 -9.85 1.72
N ALA A 229 4.57 -9.53 1.75
CA ALA A 229 5.42 -9.57 0.56
C ALA A 229 5.60 -11.00 0.03
N PHE A 230 5.91 -11.96 0.92
CA PHE A 230 6.03 -13.37 0.55
C PHE A 230 4.68 -13.95 0.11
N ALA A 231 3.59 -13.63 0.82
CA ALA A 231 2.25 -14.03 0.39
C ALA A 231 1.89 -13.53 -1.02
N ALA A 232 2.34 -12.32 -1.39
CA ALA A 232 2.14 -11.78 -2.72
C ALA A 232 2.93 -12.56 -3.79
N LEU A 233 4.19 -12.90 -3.51
CA LEU A 233 5.03 -13.72 -4.42
C LEU A 233 4.41 -15.09 -4.66
N HIS A 234 4.01 -15.81 -3.60
CA HIS A 234 3.35 -17.11 -3.70
C HIS A 234 2.06 -17.09 -4.53
N LYS A 235 1.42 -15.92 -4.62
CA LYS A 235 0.20 -15.72 -5.44
C LYS A 235 0.48 -15.10 -6.82
N GLY A 236 1.72 -15.16 -7.30
CA GLY A 236 2.08 -14.84 -8.67
C GLY A 236 2.51 -13.39 -8.93
N VAL A 237 2.66 -12.56 -7.90
CA VAL A 237 3.35 -11.27 -8.05
C VAL A 237 4.80 -11.54 -8.43
N ARG A 238 5.26 -10.91 -9.52
CA ARG A 238 6.58 -11.20 -10.11
C ARG A 238 7.74 -10.77 -9.22
N LYS A 239 7.61 -9.62 -8.54
CA LYS A 239 8.66 -9.03 -7.73
C LYS A 239 8.05 -8.15 -6.66
N VAL A 240 8.58 -8.23 -5.44
CA VAL A 240 8.26 -7.29 -4.37
C VAL A 240 9.54 -6.58 -3.95
N ILE A 241 9.46 -5.25 -3.79
CA ILE A 241 10.59 -4.41 -3.40
C ILE A 241 10.15 -3.54 -2.22
N ILE A 242 11.01 -3.42 -1.23
CA ILE A 242 10.79 -2.57 -0.05
C ILE A 242 11.93 -1.56 0.01
N GLY A 243 11.63 -0.25 0.08
CA GLY A 243 12.70 0.73 0.15
C GLY A 243 12.25 2.19 0.21
N PRO A 244 13.22 3.12 0.11
CA PRO A 244 12.98 4.54 0.38
C PRO A 244 12.16 5.21 -0.72
N ALA A 245 11.21 6.04 -0.29
CA ALA A 245 10.28 6.74 -1.17
C ALA A 245 11.00 7.67 -2.17
N GLU A 246 12.07 8.26 -1.75
CA GLU A 246 12.86 9.23 -2.52
C GLU A 246 13.58 8.57 -3.72
N LYS A 247 13.73 7.24 -3.70
CA LYS A 247 14.44 6.47 -4.73
C LYS A 247 13.53 5.56 -5.56
N LEU A 248 12.28 5.98 -5.79
CA LEU A 248 11.26 5.13 -6.43
C LEU A 248 11.70 4.59 -7.80
N SER A 249 12.34 5.40 -8.64
CA SER A 249 12.86 4.97 -9.94
C SER A 249 14.00 3.95 -9.80
N GLU A 250 14.86 4.08 -8.79
CA GLU A 250 15.93 3.13 -8.49
C GLU A 250 15.36 1.81 -7.93
N LEU A 251 14.31 1.90 -7.08
CA LEU A 251 13.59 0.72 -6.57
C LEU A 251 13.00 -0.08 -7.74
N ALA A 252 12.28 0.58 -8.63
CA ALA A 252 11.68 -0.08 -9.79
C ALA A 252 12.72 -0.75 -10.69
N ALA A 253 13.91 -0.14 -10.81
CA ALA A 253 15.05 -0.68 -11.56
C ALA A 253 15.85 -1.74 -10.77
N GLY A 254 15.53 -2.01 -9.52
CA GLY A 254 16.24 -2.98 -8.67
C GLY A 254 17.64 -2.55 -8.20
N ARG A 255 17.92 -1.23 -8.23
CA ARG A 255 19.22 -0.66 -7.81
C ARG A 255 19.19 -0.12 -6.37
N SER A 256 18.04 -0.09 -5.73
CA SER A 256 17.87 0.37 -4.35
C SER A 256 16.85 -0.51 -3.62
N GLY A 257 16.76 -0.37 -2.30
CA GLY A 257 15.84 -1.13 -1.47
C GLY A 257 16.25 -2.58 -1.27
N THR A 258 15.33 -3.37 -0.76
CA THR A 258 15.44 -4.83 -0.60
C THR A 258 14.51 -5.50 -1.58
N ALA A 259 15.05 -6.34 -2.45
CA ALA A 259 14.24 -7.24 -3.29
C ALA A 259 13.82 -8.45 -2.43
N ILE A 260 12.53 -8.75 -2.43
CA ILE A 260 11.99 -9.95 -1.78
C ILE A 260 11.82 -11.01 -2.86
N THR A 261 12.38 -12.20 -2.64
CA THR A 261 12.41 -13.30 -3.61
C THR A 261 12.04 -14.61 -2.93
N LEU A 262 11.54 -15.57 -3.69
CA LEU A 262 11.42 -16.96 -3.24
C LEU A 262 12.79 -17.63 -3.28
N ASP A 263 12.94 -18.77 -2.59
CA ASP A 263 14.25 -19.44 -2.47
C ASP A 263 14.77 -20.05 -3.79
N ASP A 264 13.89 -20.29 -4.76
CA ASP A 264 14.20 -20.92 -6.04
C ASP A 264 14.41 -19.93 -7.21
N ASP A 265 14.46 -18.61 -6.92
CA ASP A 265 14.59 -17.54 -7.93
C ASP A 265 16.03 -17.02 -8.08
#